data_9038e9ebf4ac3e22774e42b578d14828
#
_entry.id   9038e9ebf4ac3e22774e42b578d14828
#
_cell.length_a   1.000
_cell.length_b   1.000
_cell.length_c   1.000
_cell.angle_alpha   90.00
_cell.angle_beta   90.00
_cell.angle_gamma   90.00
#
_symmetry.space_group_name_H-M   'P 1'
#
loop_
_entity.id
_entity.type
_entity.pdbx_description
1 polymer ?
#
loop_
_entity_poly.entity_id
_entity_poly.type
_entity_poly.pdbx_seq_one_letter_code
_entity_poly.pdbx_strand_id
1 'polypeptide(L)'
;MLGPDGIWLARPDAPPVGTPPVRTASTDTASTDTAVAVKDLLDTAGLPTTYGSALFASHVPAESAEAVLRIEAAGYAVAGKTNLHEFAYGISSQNPHFGTVPNPGFPGRLAGGSSGGSAAAIAAGHVRLALGTDSGGSIRIPAAWCGIVGFKPTFDLVPVGGCFPLAPSYDHVGPMASTVAGCVELLGALAPGFETQELGSLGELRVGVAWLEEADPLVRARVEAAAAQFPHARPVDLPIVDRAENALFMREVADVHRGLFPEHADDYGENVRSKLERCLEVTEGELETARRLRADYRDRCTGLLDGLDLLLTPTVPFVAPPADAEELEFRKRGTRFTYPFNALGWPALALPCGAAEEGLPASVQLIGPAGADAAVLAAGALLASLI
;
A
#
# COMPACT_ATOMS: atom_id res chain seq x y z
N MET A 1 12.16 -18.56 -9.84
CA MET A 1 11.83 -18.38 -11.28
C MET A 1 10.54 -17.58 -11.36
N LEU A 2 10.50 -16.54 -12.17
CA LEU A 2 9.28 -15.75 -12.42
C LEU A 2 8.13 -16.66 -12.80
N GLY A 3 6.96 -16.47 -12.17
CA GLY A 3 5.72 -17.02 -12.66
C GLY A 3 5.45 -16.49 -14.08
N PRO A 4 4.86 -17.27 -14.98
CA PRO A 4 4.65 -16.89 -16.38
C PRO A 4 3.74 -15.66 -16.54
N ASP A 5 3.07 -15.23 -15.48
CA ASP A 5 2.13 -14.12 -15.45
C ASP A 5 2.73 -12.77 -14.95
N GLY A 6 4.01 -12.75 -14.57
CA GLY A 6 4.67 -11.55 -14.04
C GLY A 6 4.21 -11.09 -12.65
N ILE A 7 3.26 -11.80 -12.03
CA ILE A 7 2.68 -11.48 -10.72
C ILE A 7 3.51 -12.11 -9.58
N TRP A 8 3.94 -13.36 -9.77
CA TRP A 8 4.62 -14.16 -8.75
C TRP A 8 6.12 -14.27 -9.00
N LEU A 9 6.93 -14.08 -7.95
CA LEU A 9 8.39 -14.31 -7.97
C LEU A 9 8.77 -15.68 -7.42
N ALA A 10 8.06 -16.17 -6.42
CA ALA A 10 8.25 -17.50 -5.86
C ALA A 10 6.92 -18.07 -5.34
N ARG A 11 6.79 -19.38 -5.40
CA ARG A 11 5.66 -20.11 -4.78
C ARG A 11 6.19 -21.34 -4.05
N PRO A 12 5.59 -21.74 -2.92
CA PRO A 12 5.97 -22.99 -2.27
C PRO A 12 5.63 -24.19 -3.17
N ASP A 13 6.56 -25.13 -3.29
CA ASP A 13 6.35 -26.36 -4.07
C ASP A 13 5.44 -27.36 -3.34
N ALA A 14 5.31 -27.23 -1.99
CA ALA A 14 4.42 -27.99 -1.12
C ALA A 14 4.19 -27.21 0.19
N PRO A 15 3.10 -27.49 0.93
CA PRO A 15 2.87 -26.87 2.23
C PRO A 15 3.95 -27.30 3.23
N PRO A 16 4.34 -26.44 4.20
CA PRO A 16 5.28 -26.78 5.26
C PRO A 16 4.80 -28.00 6.03
N VAL A 17 5.72 -28.97 6.23
CA VAL A 17 5.46 -30.17 7.00
C VAL A 17 5.28 -29.78 8.48
N GLY A 18 4.10 -30.07 9.06
CA GLY A 18 3.85 -29.88 10.51
C GLY A 18 2.76 -28.88 10.89
N THR A 19 2.15 -28.19 9.94
CA THR A 19 0.89 -27.47 10.17
C THR A 19 -0.28 -28.45 10.25
N PRO A 20 -1.31 -28.24 11.12
CA PRO A 20 -2.56 -29.00 11.02
C PRO A 20 -3.06 -28.86 9.58
N PRO A 21 -3.80 -29.83 9.02
CA PRO A 21 -4.10 -29.88 7.61
C PRO A 21 -4.90 -28.67 7.16
N VAL A 22 -4.19 -27.56 6.92
CA VAL A 22 -4.65 -26.49 6.08
C VAL A 22 -4.66 -27.12 4.70
N ARG A 23 -5.84 -27.30 4.13
CA ARG A 23 -6.02 -27.94 2.82
C ARG A 23 -5.15 -27.20 1.83
N THR A 24 -4.07 -27.86 1.41
CA THR A 24 -3.10 -27.34 0.47
C THR A 24 -3.75 -26.98 -0.85
N ALA A 25 -3.39 -25.86 -1.43
CA ALA A 25 -3.64 -25.57 -2.83
C ALA A 25 -2.79 -26.51 -3.68
N SER A 26 -3.22 -27.76 -3.80
CA SER A 26 -2.92 -28.54 -4.98
C SER A 26 -3.63 -27.87 -6.15
N THR A 27 -3.17 -28.09 -7.36
CA THR A 27 -3.79 -27.66 -8.62
C THR A 27 -5.25 -28.12 -8.76
N ASP A 28 -5.81 -28.76 -7.75
CA ASP A 28 -7.20 -29.18 -7.56
C ASP A 28 -7.74 -28.61 -6.25
N THR A 29 -8.51 -27.50 -6.33
CA THR A 29 -9.55 -27.06 -5.39
C THR A 29 -9.21 -26.98 -3.89
N ALA A 30 -8.04 -26.48 -3.49
CA ALA A 30 -7.85 -26.03 -2.12
C ALA A 30 -8.54 -24.67 -1.96
N SER A 31 -9.30 -24.53 -0.88
CA SER A 31 -10.01 -23.29 -0.52
C SER A 31 -9.07 -22.09 -0.61
N THR A 32 -9.34 -21.16 -1.52
CA THR A 32 -8.63 -19.86 -1.66
C THR A 32 -8.81 -19.00 -0.41
N ASP A 33 -9.59 -19.47 0.56
CA ASP A 33 -10.05 -18.70 1.72
C ASP A 33 -8.95 -18.41 2.74
N THR A 34 -7.94 -19.27 2.86
CA THR A 34 -6.82 -19.09 3.81
C THR A 34 -5.49 -18.77 3.14
N ALA A 35 -5.46 -18.66 1.81
CA ALA A 35 -4.24 -18.35 1.06
C ALA A 35 -3.98 -16.85 1.03
N VAL A 36 -2.77 -16.43 1.44
CA VAL A 36 -2.33 -15.03 1.44
C VAL A 36 -1.13 -14.86 0.52
N ALA A 37 -1.22 -13.94 -0.44
CA ALA A 37 -0.08 -13.52 -1.23
C ALA A 37 0.80 -12.57 -0.41
N VAL A 38 2.10 -12.74 -0.43
CA VAL A 38 3.05 -11.95 0.36
C VAL A 38 3.96 -11.14 -0.55
N LYS A 39 3.91 -9.81 -0.43
CA LYS A 39 4.84 -8.94 -1.17
C LYS A 39 6.28 -9.36 -0.92
N ASP A 40 7.07 -9.43 -1.98
CA ASP A 40 8.46 -9.92 -1.93
C ASP A 40 9.45 -8.93 -1.26
N LEU A 41 8.93 -8.03 -0.45
CA LEU A 41 9.68 -7.17 0.47
C LEU A 41 9.71 -7.74 1.90
N LEU A 42 8.82 -8.69 2.21
CA LEU A 42 8.67 -9.33 3.51
C LEU A 42 9.42 -10.66 3.50
N ASP A 43 10.39 -10.85 4.36
CA ASP A 43 11.11 -12.10 4.52
C ASP A 43 10.14 -13.25 4.77
N THR A 44 10.38 -14.35 4.09
CA THR A 44 9.58 -15.57 4.24
C THR A 44 10.53 -16.76 4.27
N ALA A 45 10.63 -17.41 5.41
CA ALA A 45 11.59 -18.49 5.63
C ALA A 45 11.46 -19.60 4.57
N GLY A 46 12.60 -19.96 3.98
CA GLY A 46 12.65 -21.02 2.98
C GLY A 46 12.14 -20.66 1.57
N LEU A 47 11.64 -19.43 1.36
CA LEU A 47 11.29 -18.93 0.03
C LEU A 47 12.24 -17.82 -0.41
N PRO A 48 12.66 -17.78 -1.68
CA PRO A 48 13.41 -16.65 -2.20
C PRO A 48 12.69 -15.34 -1.92
N THR A 49 13.42 -14.35 -1.37
CA THR A 49 12.92 -13.00 -1.10
C THR A 49 13.92 -12.01 -1.67
N THR A 50 13.56 -11.41 -2.80
CA THR A 50 14.49 -10.63 -3.62
C THR A 50 14.45 -9.14 -3.37
N TYR A 51 13.47 -8.64 -2.62
CA TYR A 51 13.15 -7.21 -2.45
C TYR A 51 12.95 -6.49 -3.79
N GLY A 52 12.68 -7.28 -4.85
CA GLY A 52 12.54 -6.79 -6.22
C GLY A 52 13.86 -6.43 -6.91
N SER A 53 15.01 -6.77 -6.36
CA SER A 53 16.34 -6.42 -6.89
C SER A 53 17.15 -7.64 -7.26
N ALA A 54 17.98 -7.52 -8.31
CA ALA A 54 18.95 -8.53 -8.72
C ALA A 54 19.99 -8.82 -7.63
N LEU A 55 20.31 -7.83 -6.79
CA LEU A 55 21.24 -7.97 -5.66
C LEU A 55 20.86 -9.09 -4.69
N PHE A 56 19.57 -9.36 -4.56
CA PHE A 56 19.02 -10.36 -3.64
C PHE A 56 18.35 -11.54 -4.37
N ALA A 57 18.64 -11.75 -5.66
CA ALA A 57 17.98 -12.79 -6.46
C ALA A 57 18.12 -14.22 -5.89
N SER A 58 19.18 -14.50 -5.14
CA SER A 58 19.43 -15.80 -4.50
C SER A 58 19.23 -15.79 -2.98
N HIS A 59 18.75 -14.67 -2.41
CA HIS A 59 18.54 -14.55 -0.97
C HIS A 59 17.33 -15.38 -0.52
N VAL A 60 17.56 -16.27 0.44
CA VAL A 60 16.52 -17.07 1.10
C VAL A 60 16.61 -16.82 2.59
N PRO A 61 15.65 -16.11 3.17
CA PRO A 61 15.63 -15.81 4.60
C PRO A 61 15.58 -17.09 5.44
N ALA A 62 16.31 -17.10 6.57
CA ALA A 62 16.22 -18.16 7.58
C ALA A 62 14.98 -18.03 8.47
N GLU A 63 14.48 -16.81 8.63
CA GLU A 63 13.33 -16.47 9.48
C GLU A 63 12.32 -15.65 8.66
N SER A 64 11.04 -15.83 8.96
CA SER A 64 9.99 -15.03 8.35
C SER A 64 9.84 -13.68 9.06
N ALA A 65 9.40 -12.66 8.31
CA ALA A 65 8.96 -11.38 8.86
C ALA A 65 7.84 -11.57 9.89
N GLU A 66 7.80 -10.72 10.91
CA GLU A 66 6.82 -10.84 11.99
C GLU A 66 5.37 -10.83 11.49
N ALA A 67 5.06 -10.02 10.48
CA ALA A 67 3.75 -10.00 9.84
C ALA A 67 3.41 -11.36 9.18
N VAL A 68 4.39 -12.04 8.59
CA VAL A 68 4.22 -13.38 8.00
C VAL A 68 3.99 -14.41 9.12
N LEU A 69 4.79 -14.39 10.18
CA LEU A 69 4.61 -15.28 11.35
C LEU A 69 3.21 -15.12 11.98
N ARG A 70 2.71 -13.89 12.05
CA ARG A 70 1.37 -13.61 12.62
C ARG A 70 0.24 -14.21 11.77
N ILE A 71 0.28 -14.05 10.46
CA ILE A 71 -0.75 -14.64 9.59
C ILE A 71 -0.69 -16.18 9.63
N GLU A 72 0.51 -16.77 9.66
CA GLU A 72 0.69 -18.22 9.78
C GLU A 72 0.15 -18.73 11.13
N ALA A 73 0.44 -18.03 12.23
CA ALA A 73 -0.09 -18.34 13.56
C ALA A 73 -1.62 -18.23 13.63
N ALA A 74 -2.23 -17.37 12.81
CA ALA A 74 -3.69 -17.24 12.68
C ALA A 74 -4.31 -18.29 11.72
N GLY A 75 -3.51 -19.20 11.15
CA GLY A 75 -3.97 -20.30 10.31
C GLY A 75 -4.00 -19.99 8.81
N TYR A 76 -3.42 -18.89 8.37
CA TYR A 76 -3.25 -18.59 6.95
C TYR A 76 -2.01 -19.27 6.37
N ALA A 77 -2.05 -19.59 5.08
CA ALA A 77 -0.94 -20.15 4.35
C ALA A 77 -0.36 -19.13 3.35
N VAL A 78 0.96 -19.03 3.26
CA VAL A 78 1.63 -18.23 2.24
C VAL A 78 1.41 -18.84 0.86
N ALA A 79 0.67 -18.16 -0.02
CA ALA A 79 0.42 -18.59 -1.41
C ALA A 79 1.64 -18.39 -2.30
N GLY A 80 2.53 -17.49 -1.94
CA GLY A 80 3.75 -17.16 -2.66
C GLY A 80 4.17 -15.71 -2.46
N LYS A 81 5.32 -15.38 -3.06
CA LYS A 81 5.96 -14.06 -3.07
C LYS A 81 5.56 -13.31 -4.32
N THR A 82 5.03 -12.11 -4.16
CA THR A 82 4.54 -11.30 -5.29
C THR A 82 5.55 -10.25 -5.74
N ASN A 83 5.61 -10.03 -7.05
CA ASN A 83 6.46 -9.03 -7.67
C ASN A 83 6.10 -7.60 -7.21
N LEU A 84 7.07 -6.70 -7.27
CA LEU A 84 6.98 -5.37 -6.70
C LEU A 84 7.88 -4.38 -7.47
N HIS A 85 7.72 -3.09 -7.23
CA HIS A 85 8.75 -2.11 -7.62
C HIS A 85 10.02 -2.35 -6.79
N GLU A 86 11.18 -2.32 -7.43
CA GLU A 86 12.48 -2.59 -6.80
C GLU A 86 12.64 -1.80 -5.48
N PHE A 87 13.02 -2.50 -4.39
CA PHE A 87 13.14 -1.97 -3.03
C PHE A 87 11.94 -1.14 -2.54
N ALA A 88 10.74 -1.42 -3.06
CA ALA A 88 9.54 -0.62 -2.79
C ALA A 88 9.65 0.88 -3.19
N TYR A 89 10.71 1.31 -3.88
CA TYR A 89 10.98 2.72 -4.15
C TYR A 89 10.40 3.20 -5.49
N GLY A 90 9.12 2.98 -5.69
CA GLY A 90 8.35 3.47 -6.84
C GLY A 90 6.87 3.11 -6.77
N ILE A 91 6.07 3.65 -7.70
CA ILE A 91 4.61 3.52 -7.70
C ILE A 91 4.03 2.83 -8.93
N SER A 92 4.87 2.29 -9.82
CA SER A 92 4.42 1.66 -11.07
C SER A 92 4.49 0.14 -11.05
N SER A 93 5.40 -0.45 -10.27
CA SER A 93 5.81 -1.87 -10.34
C SER A 93 6.35 -2.28 -11.72
N GLN A 94 6.97 -1.33 -12.43
CA GLN A 94 7.85 -1.59 -13.56
C GLN A 94 9.20 -2.03 -12.99
N ASN A 95 9.40 -3.35 -12.87
CA ASN A 95 10.62 -3.89 -12.28
C ASN A 95 11.61 -4.27 -13.40
N PRO A 96 12.82 -3.69 -13.44
CA PRO A 96 13.78 -3.94 -14.50
C PRO A 96 14.39 -5.36 -14.46
N HIS A 97 14.38 -6.00 -13.30
CA HIS A 97 14.99 -7.31 -13.08
C HIS A 97 13.98 -8.45 -13.25
N PHE A 98 12.72 -8.21 -12.84
CA PHE A 98 11.68 -9.23 -12.78
C PHE A 98 10.44 -8.88 -13.62
N GLY A 99 10.55 -7.92 -14.52
CA GLY A 99 9.49 -7.54 -15.44
C GLY A 99 8.38 -6.69 -14.78
N THR A 100 7.62 -6.01 -15.62
CA THR A 100 6.51 -5.17 -15.19
C THR A 100 5.33 -6.02 -14.72
N VAL A 101 4.77 -5.69 -13.56
CA VAL A 101 3.55 -6.32 -13.06
C VAL A 101 2.37 -5.91 -13.94
N PRO A 102 1.63 -6.86 -14.53
CA PRO A 102 0.45 -6.55 -15.33
C PRO A 102 -0.72 -6.09 -14.43
N ASN A 103 -1.64 -5.31 -15.01
CA ASN A 103 -2.94 -5.05 -14.41
C ASN A 103 -3.98 -6.02 -15.00
N PRO A 104 -4.39 -7.08 -14.27
CA PRO A 104 -5.24 -8.12 -14.85
C PRO A 104 -6.64 -7.63 -15.22
N GLY A 105 -7.19 -6.66 -14.47
CA GLY A 105 -8.50 -6.09 -14.72
C GLY A 105 -8.50 -5.13 -15.91
N PHE A 106 -7.34 -4.53 -16.24
CA PHE A 106 -7.22 -3.47 -17.24
C PHE A 106 -5.92 -3.65 -18.06
N PRO A 107 -5.90 -4.59 -19.01
CA PRO A 107 -4.73 -4.86 -19.85
C PRO A 107 -4.21 -3.60 -20.55
N GLY A 108 -2.87 -3.44 -20.57
CA GLY A 108 -2.23 -2.25 -21.13
C GLY A 108 -2.14 -1.07 -20.16
N ARG A 109 -2.54 -1.26 -18.90
CA ARG A 109 -2.40 -0.28 -17.81
C ARG A 109 -1.43 -0.76 -16.74
N LEU A 110 -0.84 0.18 -16.00
CA LEU A 110 -0.01 -0.13 -14.84
C LEU A 110 -0.86 -0.72 -13.70
N ALA A 111 -0.34 -1.72 -13.02
CA ALA A 111 -0.96 -2.27 -11.80
C ALA A 111 -0.82 -1.31 -10.60
N GLY A 112 0.08 -0.35 -10.71
CA GLY A 112 0.48 0.46 -9.58
C GLY A 112 1.52 -0.23 -8.70
N GLY A 113 1.99 0.47 -7.69
CA GLY A 113 3.08 0.00 -6.83
C GLY A 113 3.25 0.81 -5.54
N SER A 114 4.19 0.32 -4.76
CA SER A 114 5.15 -0.74 -5.01
C SER A 114 4.60 -2.16 -4.81
N SER A 115 3.42 -2.36 -4.18
CA SER A 115 2.79 -3.67 -3.94
C SER A 115 1.92 -4.13 -5.14
N GLY A 116 2.40 -3.91 -6.38
CA GLY A 116 1.63 -4.20 -7.59
C GLY A 116 1.28 -5.67 -7.75
N GLY A 117 2.23 -6.57 -7.49
CA GLY A 117 1.99 -8.02 -7.59
C GLY A 117 0.94 -8.51 -6.59
N SER A 118 0.90 -7.94 -5.37
CA SER A 118 -0.14 -8.24 -4.37
C SER A 118 -1.52 -7.80 -4.85
N ALA A 119 -1.63 -6.59 -5.41
CA ALA A 119 -2.89 -6.10 -6.00
C ALA A 119 -3.30 -6.93 -7.22
N ALA A 120 -2.37 -7.22 -8.11
CA ALA A 120 -2.61 -8.02 -9.31
C ALA A 120 -3.05 -9.45 -8.98
N ALA A 121 -2.47 -10.08 -7.95
CA ALA A 121 -2.87 -11.42 -7.52
C ALA A 121 -4.34 -11.47 -7.04
N ILE A 122 -4.81 -10.42 -6.36
CA ILE A 122 -6.22 -10.29 -5.96
C ILE A 122 -7.10 -9.99 -7.17
N ALA A 123 -6.72 -9.02 -8.00
CA ALA A 123 -7.50 -8.64 -9.18
C ALA A 123 -7.63 -9.79 -10.20
N ALA A 124 -6.62 -10.67 -10.30
CA ALA A 124 -6.65 -11.88 -11.11
C ALA A 124 -7.47 -13.03 -10.48
N GLY A 125 -7.93 -12.88 -9.24
CA GLY A 125 -8.64 -13.94 -8.51
C GLY A 125 -7.75 -15.10 -8.05
N HIS A 126 -6.41 -14.93 -8.03
CA HIS A 126 -5.49 -15.98 -7.55
C HIS A 126 -5.61 -16.18 -6.04
N VAL A 127 -5.86 -15.11 -5.31
CA VAL A 127 -6.11 -15.07 -3.88
C VAL A 127 -7.13 -13.99 -3.56
N ARG A 128 -7.79 -14.08 -2.41
CA ARG A 128 -8.67 -13.00 -1.91
C ARG A 128 -7.97 -12.02 -0.96
N LEU A 129 -6.80 -12.40 -0.42
CA LEU A 129 -6.03 -11.67 0.58
C LEU A 129 -4.55 -11.55 0.18
N ALA A 130 -3.94 -10.42 0.48
CA ALA A 130 -2.50 -10.23 0.30
C ALA A 130 -1.92 -9.28 1.35
N LEU A 131 -0.63 -9.43 1.63
CA LEU A 131 0.17 -8.47 2.36
C LEU A 131 0.86 -7.50 1.39
N GLY A 132 0.80 -6.22 1.72
CA GLY A 132 1.55 -5.16 1.06
C GLY A 132 2.31 -4.30 2.07
N THR A 133 3.12 -3.36 1.55
CA THR A 133 3.76 -2.31 2.35
C THR A 133 3.43 -0.94 1.78
N ASP A 134 3.43 0.09 2.63
CA ASP A 134 3.03 1.45 2.26
C ASP A 134 3.89 2.47 2.97
N SER A 135 4.81 3.11 2.23
CA SER A 135 5.69 4.19 2.72
C SER A 135 5.30 5.55 2.13
N GLY A 136 4.47 5.54 1.08
CA GLY A 136 3.99 6.76 0.40
C GLY A 136 2.72 6.52 -0.43
N GLY A 137 2.05 5.37 -0.24
CA GLY A 137 0.87 4.97 -0.98
C GLY A 137 0.94 3.55 -1.56
N SER A 138 1.98 2.79 -1.23
CA SER A 138 2.29 1.54 -1.93
C SER A 138 1.35 0.35 -1.66
N ILE A 139 0.38 0.46 -0.78
CA ILE A 139 -0.82 -0.40 -0.68
C ILE A 139 -1.97 0.25 -1.46
N ARG A 140 -2.20 1.54 -1.22
CA ARG A 140 -3.39 2.28 -1.66
C ARG A 140 -3.38 2.59 -3.16
N ILE A 141 -2.23 2.96 -3.73
CA ILE A 141 -2.09 3.25 -5.17
C ILE A 141 -2.39 2.01 -6.01
N PRO A 142 -1.73 0.85 -5.79
CA PRO A 142 -2.06 -0.34 -6.57
C PRO A 142 -3.48 -0.85 -6.28
N ALA A 143 -4.02 -0.69 -5.08
CA ALA A 143 -5.41 -0.98 -4.80
C ALA A 143 -6.37 -0.13 -5.67
N ALA A 144 -6.11 1.18 -5.76
CA ALA A 144 -6.88 2.09 -6.59
C ALA A 144 -6.83 1.73 -8.09
N TRP A 145 -5.64 1.42 -8.62
CA TRP A 145 -5.48 1.15 -10.05
C TRP A 145 -5.89 -0.26 -10.47
N CYS A 146 -5.86 -1.23 -9.57
CA CYS A 146 -6.37 -2.58 -9.83
C CYS A 146 -7.85 -2.77 -9.46
N GLY A 147 -8.50 -1.77 -8.86
CA GLY A 147 -9.91 -1.84 -8.47
C GLY A 147 -10.18 -2.79 -7.29
N ILE A 148 -9.27 -2.88 -6.34
CA ILE A 148 -9.39 -3.67 -5.12
C ILE A 148 -9.35 -2.78 -3.86
N VAL A 149 -9.49 -3.37 -2.69
CA VAL A 149 -9.41 -2.69 -1.39
C VAL A 149 -7.98 -2.79 -0.85
N GLY A 150 -7.44 -1.67 -0.35
CA GLY A 150 -6.14 -1.63 0.31
C GLY A 150 -6.20 -0.79 1.58
N PHE A 151 -5.71 -1.33 2.68
CA PHE A 151 -5.72 -0.65 3.97
C PHE A 151 -4.30 -0.46 4.52
N LYS A 152 -3.93 0.80 4.73
CA LYS A 152 -2.72 1.20 5.45
C LYS A 152 -3.10 1.46 6.91
N PRO A 153 -2.68 0.62 7.86
CA PRO A 153 -3.00 0.81 9.29
C PRO A 153 -2.37 2.07 9.87
N THR A 154 -2.72 2.37 11.12
CA THR A 154 -1.97 3.30 11.97
C THR A 154 -0.50 2.88 12.04
N PHE A 155 0.41 3.86 12.06
CA PHE A 155 1.86 3.60 12.18
C PHE A 155 2.14 2.73 13.43
N ASP A 156 2.98 1.71 13.24
CA ASP A 156 3.40 0.75 14.28
C ASP A 156 2.29 -0.19 14.81
N LEU A 157 1.07 -0.16 14.26
CA LEU A 157 0.02 -1.12 14.61
C LEU A 157 0.38 -2.54 14.12
N VAL A 158 0.93 -2.65 12.92
CA VAL A 158 1.47 -3.89 12.36
C VAL A 158 2.98 -3.77 12.31
N PRO A 159 3.73 -4.72 12.93
CA PRO A 159 5.18 -4.64 12.98
C PRO A 159 5.81 -4.81 11.60
N VAL A 160 6.94 -4.13 11.41
CA VAL A 160 7.73 -4.15 10.17
C VAL A 160 9.01 -5.00 10.29
N GLY A 161 9.20 -5.72 11.38
CA GLY A 161 10.35 -6.61 11.59
C GLY A 161 10.43 -7.68 10.49
N GLY A 162 11.61 -7.82 9.86
CA GLY A 162 11.81 -8.72 8.70
C GLY A 162 11.25 -8.20 7.37
N CYS A 163 10.81 -6.95 7.32
CA CYS A 163 10.53 -6.25 6.08
C CYS A 163 11.76 -5.45 5.66
N PHE A 164 12.21 -5.54 4.39
CA PHE A 164 13.28 -4.66 3.93
C PHE A 164 12.79 -3.20 4.01
N PRO A 165 13.46 -2.32 4.74
CA PRO A 165 12.97 -0.97 4.95
C PRO A 165 13.11 -0.09 3.70
N LEU A 166 12.21 0.88 3.55
CA LEU A 166 12.38 1.97 2.59
C LEU A 166 12.67 3.29 3.31
N ALA A 167 11.76 3.70 4.19
CA ALA A 167 11.91 4.87 5.05
C ALA A 167 11.24 4.52 6.40
N PRO A 168 12.01 4.10 7.42
CA PRO A 168 11.47 3.46 8.64
C PRO A 168 10.40 4.25 9.37
N SER A 169 10.45 5.58 9.36
CA SER A 169 9.42 6.40 10.02
C SER A 169 8.15 6.63 9.18
N TYR A 170 8.08 6.04 7.98
CA TYR A 170 6.94 6.08 7.05
C TYR A 170 6.43 4.69 6.68
N ASP A 171 7.22 3.63 6.97
CA ASP A 171 6.93 2.28 6.53
C ASP A 171 5.75 1.66 7.31
N HIS A 172 4.84 1.05 6.59
CA HIS A 172 3.71 0.31 7.13
C HIS A 172 3.60 -1.04 6.41
N VAL A 173 3.21 -2.06 7.13
CA VAL A 173 2.70 -3.32 6.57
C VAL A 173 1.19 -3.32 6.73
N GLY A 174 0.46 -3.78 5.72
CA GLY A 174 -1.00 -3.80 5.82
C GLY A 174 -1.68 -4.75 4.83
N PRO A 175 -2.98 -5.00 5.05
CA PRO A 175 -3.78 -5.90 4.25
C PRO A 175 -4.24 -5.26 2.94
N MET A 176 -4.31 -6.09 1.91
CA MET A 176 -4.99 -5.87 0.65
C MET A 176 -5.99 -7.00 0.42
N ALA A 177 -7.17 -6.70 -0.09
CA ALA A 177 -8.22 -7.71 -0.26
C ALA A 177 -9.20 -7.33 -1.38
N SER A 178 -10.02 -8.29 -1.79
CA SER A 178 -11.14 -8.03 -2.71
C SER A 178 -12.28 -7.26 -2.04
N THR A 179 -12.36 -7.25 -0.70
CA THR A 179 -13.41 -6.58 0.09
C THR A 179 -12.85 -5.93 1.35
N VAL A 180 -13.59 -4.97 1.91
CA VAL A 180 -13.24 -4.37 3.21
C VAL A 180 -13.23 -5.42 4.32
N ALA A 181 -14.19 -6.36 4.31
CA ALA A 181 -14.24 -7.46 5.25
C ALA A 181 -12.96 -8.32 5.23
N GLY A 182 -12.38 -8.57 4.04
CA GLY A 182 -11.11 -9.26 3.92
C GLY A 182 -9.94 -8.46 4.53
N CYS A 183 -9.94 -7.15 4.40
CA CYS A 183 -8.94 -6.30 5.08
C CYS A 183 -9.10 -6.35 6.62
N VAL A 184 -10.34 -6.33 7.12
CA VAL A 184 -10.63 -6.48 8.56
C VAL A 184 -10.13 -7.83 9.09
N GLU A 185 -10.46 -8.90 8.37
CA GLU A 185 -10.04 -10.27 8.70
C GLU A 185 -8.51 -10.38 8.80
N LEU A 186 -7.80 -9.91 7.77
CA LEU A 186 -6.36 -10.01 7.73
C LEU A 186 -5.68 -9.08 8.75
N LEU A 187 -6.26 -7.89 9.02
CA LEU A 187 -5.75 -7.00 10.07
C LEU A 187 -5.88 -7.63 11.46
N GLY A 188 -6.97 -8.36 11.75
CA GLY A 188 -7.12 -9.10 13.00
C GLY A 188 -6.02 -10.14 13.23
N ALA A 189 -5.54 -10.79 12.15
CA ALA A 189 -4.38 -11.69 12.22
C ALA A 189 -3.06 -10.93 12.41
N LEU A 190 -2.90 -9.78 11.74
CA LEU A 190 -1.67 -8.97 11.78
C LEU A 190 -1.47 -8.21 13.10
N ALA A 191 -2.56 -7.80 13.73
CA ALA A 191 -2.58 -7.02 14.97
C ALA A 191 -3.43 -7.76 16.03
N PRO A 192 -2.88 -8.77 16.73
CA PRO A 192 -3.59 -9.47 17.78
C PRO A 192 -4.11 -8.48 18.84
N GLY A 193 -5.41 -8.53 19.13
CA GLY A 193 -6.08 -7.56 19.99
C GLY A 193 -6.74 -6.39 19.26
N PHE A 194 -6.65 -6.34 17.92
CA PHE A 194 -7.47 -5.41 17.14
C PHE A 194 -8.94 -5.77 17.30
N GLU A 195 -9.72 -4.80 17.76
CA GLU A 195 -11.17 -4.93 17.93
C GLU A 195 -11.88 -4.17 16.80
N THR A 196 -12.87 -4.81 16.20
CA THR A 196 -13.72 -4.17 15.19
C THR A 196 -14.71 -3.22 15.86
N GLN A 197 -15.10 -2.17 15.13
CA GLN A 197 -16.17 -1.27 15.55
C GLN A 197 -17.43 -1.56 14.72
N GLU A 198 -18.57 -1.60 15.36
CA GLU A 198 -19.85 -1.56 14.66
C GLU A 198 -20.28 -0.10 14.45
N LEU A 199 -20.80 0.20 13.27
CA LEU A 199 -21.36 1.48 12.90
C LEU A 199 -22.74 1.24 12.29
N GLY A 200 -23.78 1.85 12.86
CA GLY A 200 -25.16 1.65 12.44
C GLY A 200 -25.47 2.36 11.12
N SER A 201 -24.89 3.54 10.89
CA SER A 201 -25.05 4.29 9.66
C SER A 201 -23.90 5.30 9.42
N LEU A 202 -23.69 5.69 8.17
CA LEU A 202 -22.74 6.77 7.83
C LEU A 202 -23.16 8.15 8.38
N GLY A 203 -24.43 8.30 8.79
CA GLY A 203 -24.94 9.50 9.45
C GLY A 203 -24.43 9.74 10.86
N GLU A 204 -23.75 8.77 11.46
CA GLU A 204 -23.11 8.93 12.77
C GLU A 204 -21.77 9.68 12.69
N LEU A 205 -21.22 9.83 11.46
CA LEU A 205 -19.88 10.36 11.23
C LEU A 205 -19.90 11.76 10.64
N ARG A 206 -19.03 12.62 11.18
CA ARG A 206 -18.73 13.95 10.64
C ARG A 206 -17.47 13.83 9.79
N VAL A 207 -17.61 14.04 8.48
CA VAL A 207 -16.53 13.74 7.52
C VAL A 207 -16.05 15.04 6.85
N GLY A 208 -14.76 15.29 6.93
CA GLY A 208 -14.09 16.35 6.17
C GLY A 208 -13.70 15.88 4.78
N VAL A 209 -14.16 16.58 3.74
CA VAL A 209 -13.85 16.26 2.34
C VAL A 209 -12.80 17.22 1.80
N ALA A 210 -11.71 16.69 1.24
CA ALA A 210 -10.59 17.50 0.77
C ALA A 210 -10.04 17.06 -0.60
N TRP A 211 -9.32 17.97 -1.27
CA TRP A 211 -8.49 17.76 -2.48
C TRP A 211 -9.24 17.31 -3.74
N LEU A 212 -10.56 17.45 -3.77
CA LEU A 212 -11.37 17.05 -4.93
C LEU A 212 -10.99 17.82 -6.20
N GLU A 213 -10.69 19.12 -6.07
CA GLU A 213 -10.36 20.00 -7.20
C GLU A 213 -9.06 19.62 -7.93
N GLU A 214 -8.21 18.81 -7.29
CA GLU A 214 -6.92 18.40 -7.83
C GLU A 214 -6.98 17.05 -8.56
N ALA A 215 -8.13 16.37 -8.51
CA ALA A 215 -8.38 15.12 -9.22
C ALA A 215 -8.92 15.37 -10.63
N ASP A 216 -8.69 14.40 -11.53
CA ASP A 216 -9.27 14.41 -12.86
C ASP A 216 -10.80 14.37 -12.80
N PRO A 217 -11.51 14.94 -13.78
CA PRO A 217 -12.93 15.25 -13.65
C PRO A 217 -13.83 14.07 -13.29
N LEU A 218 -13.59 12.88 -13.88
CA LEU A 218 -14.44 11.71 -13.59
C LEU A 218 -14.01 11.03 -12.26
N VAL A 219 -12.71 10.99 -11.92
CA VAL A 219 -12.26 10.58 -10.58
C VAL A 219 -12.92 11.46 -9.52
N ARG A 220 -12.87 12.80 -9.70
CA ARG A 220 -13.53 13.75 -8.81
C ARG A 220 -15.03 13.44 -8.68
N ALA A 221 -15.75 13.30 -9.78
CA ALA A 221 -17.19 13.04 -9.76
C ALA A 221 -17.55 11.76 -9.02
N ARG A 222 -16.73 10.70 -9.13
CA ARG A 222 -16.94 9.45 -8.38
C ARG A 222 -16.69 9.61 -6.89
N VAL A 223 -15.66 10.34 -6.51
CA VAL A 223 -15.35 10.61 -5.10
C VAL A 223 -16.40 11.55 -4.48
N GLU A 224 -16.90 12.54 -5.22
CA GLU A 224 -18.06 13.38 -4.80
C GLU A 224 -19.32 12.54 -4.55
N ALA A 225 -19.60 11.57 -5.44
CA ALA A 225 -20.73 10.66 -5.25
C ALA A 225 -20.57 9.76 -4.01
N ALA A 226 -19.35 9.30 -3.71
CA ALA A 226 -19.03 8.57 -2.48
C ALA A 226 -19.17 9.47 -1.24
N ALA A 227 -18.68 10.71 -1.31
CA ALA A 227 -18.79 11.68 -0.21
C ALA A 227 -20.26 12.03 0.10
N ALA A 228 -21.13 12.07 -0.91
CA ALA A 228 -22.56 12.32 -0.75
C ALA A 228 -23.31 11.23 0.05
N GLN A 229 -22.71 10.05 0.25
CA GLN A 229 -23.27 9.02 1.13
C GLN A 229 -23.13 9.35 2.63
N PHE A 230 -22.32 10.34 2.98
CA PHE A 230 -22.16 10.82 4.34
C PHE A 230 -23.02 12.06 4.57
N PRO A 231 -24.13 11.98 5.34
CA PRO A 231 -25.05 13.13 5.55
C PRO A 231 -24.38 14.34 6.20
N HIS A 232 -23.31 14.13 6.97
CA HIS A 232 -22.57 15.18 7.66
C HIS A 232 -21.18 15.43 7.06
N ALA A 233 -21.03 15.17 5.74
CA ALA A 233 -19.82 15.54 5.00
C ALA A 233 -19.78 17.05 4.75
N ARG A 234 -18.60 17.66 4.93
CA ARG A 234 -18.37 19.08 4.61
C ARG A 234 -16.98 19.29 4.02
N PRO A 235 -16.81 20.26 3.12
CA PRO A 235 -15.48 20.63 2.64
C PRO A 235 -14.57 21.10 3.80
N VAL A 236 -13.29 20.73 3.72
CA VAL A 236 -12.25 21.19 4.65
C VAL A 236 -10.99 21.57 3.86
N ASP A 237 -10.27 22.57 4.37
CA ASP A 237 -8.99 22.99 3.81
C ASP A 237 -7.85 22.15 4.45
N LEU A 238 -7.72 20.91 4.01
CA LEU A 238 -6.65 20.02 4.47
C LEU A 238 -5.34 20.44 3.81
N PRO A 239 -4.32 20.84 4.60
CA PRO A 239 -3.04 21.26 4.04
C PRO A 239 -2.35 20.11 3.32
N ILE A 240 -1.69 20.42 2.21
CA ILE A 240 -0.76 19.49 1.56
C ILE A 240 0.58 19.57 2.30
N VAL A 241 1.24 18.43 2.47
CA VAL A 241 2.57 18.38 3.08
C VAL A 241 3.59 19.17 2.24
N ASP A 242 4.42 19.97 2.91
CA ASP A 242 5.46 20.75 2.23
C ASP A 242 6.50 19.79 1.60
N ARG A 243 6.94 20.13 0.39
CA ARG A 243 7.92 19.30 -0.35
C ARG A 243 9.27 19.20 0.35
N ALA A 244 9.66 20.22 1.09
CA ALA A 244 10.90 20.20 1.85
C ALA A 244 10.87 19.15 2.97
N GLU A 245 9.67 18.74 3.45
CA GLU A 245 9.49 17.63 4.38
C GLU A 245 10.00 16.30 3.79
N ASN A 246 9.95 16.12 2.47
CA ASN A 246 10.42 14.91 1.81
C ASN A 246 11.92 14.62 2.01
N ALA A 247 12.71 15.61 2.42
CA ALA A 247 14.13 15.41 2.73
C ALA A 247 14.33 14.43 3.91
N LEU A 248 13.37 14.34 4.86
CA LEU A 248 13.42 13.33 5.92
C LEU A 248 13.25 11.91 5.34
N PHE A 249 12.25 11.71 4.48
CA PHE A 249 12.05 10.45 3.77
C PHE A 249 13.29 10.07 2.94
N MET A 250 13.81 10.99 2.15
CA MET A 250 14.99 10.77 1.30
C MET A 250 16.23 10.40 2.14
N ARG A 251 16.43 11.05 3.29
CA ARG A 251 17.55 10.73 4.18
C ARG A 251 17.42 9.31 4.77
N GLU A 252 16.24 8.91 5.18
CA GLU A 252 16.01 7.54 5.67
C GLU A 252 16.28 6.51 4.58
N VAL A 253 15.83 6.76 3.35
CA VAL A 253 16.16 5.92 2.18
C VAL A 253 17.67 5.85 1.95
N ALA A 254 18.36 6.99 1.99
CA ALA A 254 19.84 7.03 1.85
C ALA A 254 20.53 6.20 2.94
N ASP A 255 20.07 6.31 4.18
CA ASP A 255 20.66 5.59 5.31
C ASP A 255 20.47 4.07 5.20
N VAL A 256 19.31 3.61 4.71
CA VAL A 256 19.03 2.19 4.42
C VAL A 256 20.00 1.64 3.35
N HIS A 257 20.23 2.38 2.30
CA HIS A 257 21.03 1.92 1.15
C HIS A 257 22.53 2.28 1.26
N ARG A 258 22.94 3.02 2.29
CA ARG A 258 24.34 3.52 2.46
C ARG A 258 25.41 2.43 2.39
N GLY A 259 25.11 1.24 2.89
CA GLY A 259 26.05 0.11 2.88
C GLY A 259 26.05 -0.70 1.58
N LEU A 260 25.07 -0.49 0.73
CA LEU A 260 24.89 -1.27 -0.51
C LEU A 260 25.21 -0.43 -1.76
N PHE A 261 24.65 0.77 -1.82
CA PHE A 261 24.63 1.57 -3.06
C PHE A 261 26.01 1.93 -3.61
N PRO A 262 27.02 2.35 -2.81
CA PRO A 262 28.31 2.77 -3.37
C PRO A 262 29.04 1.68 -4.16
N GLU A 263 28.90 0.42 -3.72
CA GLU A 263 29.59 -0.72 -4.34
C GLU A 263 28.75 -1.37 -5.46
N HIS A 264 27.43 -1.21 -5.39
CA HIS A 264 26.47 -1.92 -6.25
C HIS A 264 25.58 -0.98 -7.09
N ALA A 265 25.97 0.28 -7.28
CA ALA A 265 25.14 1.25 -7.99
C ALA A 265 24.65 0.78 -9.37
N ASP A 266 25.50 0.04 -10.10
CA ASP A 266 25.18 -0.48 -11.44
C ASP A 266 24.22 -1.69 -11.43
N ASP A 267 24.04 -2.33 -10.27
CA ASP A 267 23.11 -3.44 -10.08
C ASP A 267 21.68 -2.98 -9.79
N TYR A 268 21.50 -1.70 -9.47
CA TYR A 268 20.17 -1.10 -9.31
C TYR A 268 19.55 -0.73 -10.64
N GLY A 269 18.24 -0.88 -10.77
CA GLY A 269 17.51 -0.34 -11.90
C GLY A 269 17.63 1.19 -11.98
N GLU A 270 17.71 1.73 -13.19
CA GLU A 270 17.93 3.17 -13.45
C GLU A 270 16.95 4.07 -12.69
N ASN A 271 15.69 3.66 -12.61
CA ASN A 271 14.64 4.40 -11.88
C ASN A 271 14.96 4.56 -10.39
N VAL A 272 15.41 3.48 -9.73
CA VAL A 272 15.76 3.51 -8.30
C VAL A 272 17.12 4.16 -8.09
N ARG A 273 18.10 3.85 -8.93
CA ARG A 273 19.44 4.45 -8.89
C ARG A 273 19.40 5.97 -8.91
N SER A 274 18.72 6.57 -9.88
CA SER A 274 18.61 8.02 -10.01
C SER A 274 17.93 8.71 -8.83
N LYS A 275 17.06 8.00 -8.12
CA LYS A 275 16.43 8.48 -6.88
C LYS A 275 17.40 8.40 -5.70
N LEU A 276 18.15 7.30 -5.57
CA LEU A 276 19.14 7.12 -4.51
C LEU A 276 20.27 8.13 -4.58
N GLU A 277 20.77 8.43 -5.78
CA GLU A 277 21.77 9.49 -5.99
C GLU A 277 21.31 10.81 -5.37
N ARG A 278 20.06 11.21 -5.61
CA ARG A 278 19.48 12.42 -5.01
C ARG A 278 19.25 12.30 -3.50
N CYS A 279 18.93 11.11 -3.00
CA CYS A 279 18.78 10.87 -1.57
C CYS A 279 20.09 11.06 -0.80
N LEU A 280 21.21 10.69 -1.40
CA LEU A 280 22.54 10.85 -0.81
C LEU A 280 23.01 12.31 -0.72
N GLU A 281 22.39 13.22 -1.48
CA GLU A 281 22.71 14.66 -1.48
C GLU A 281 22.02 15.44 -0.33
N VAL A 282 21.07 14.81 0.41
CA VAL A 282 20.34 15.47 1.50
C VAL A 282 21.29 15.93 2.60
N THR A 283 21.33 17.23 2.84
CA THR A 283 22.14 17.88 3.87
C THR A 283 21.49 17.81 5.26
N GLU A 284 22.30 18.00 6.31
CA GLU A 284 21.78 18.07 7.70
C GLU A 284 20.81 19.24 7.90
N GLY A 285 21.04 20.39 7.24
CA GLY A 285 20.15 21.54 7.32
C GLY A 285 18.78 21.30 6.70
N GLU A 286 18.72 20.57 5.56
CA GLU A 286 17.47 20.15 4.94
C GLU A 286 16.75 19.13 5.82
N LEU A 287 17.47 18.19 6.42
CA LEU A 287 16.92 17.19 7.33
C LEU A 287 16.28 17.83 8.59
N GLU A 288 16.98 18.78 9.21
CA GLU A 288 16.43 19.51 10.37
C GLU A 288 15.19 20.32 9.98
N THR A 289 15.21 20.96 8.81
CA THR A 289 14.04 21.66 8.28
C THR A 289 12.87 20.70 8.04
N ALA A 290 13.13 19.55 7.43
CA ALA A 290 12.11 18.53 7.16
C ALA A 290 11.46 18.00 8.46
N ARG A 291 12.24 17.76 9.51
CA ARG A 291 11.73 17.32 10.82
C ARG A 291 10.77 18.36 11.42
N ARG A 292 11.10 19.65 11.36
CA ARG A 292 10.22 20.73 11.83
C ARG A 292 8.94 20.79 11.00
N LEU A 293 9.06 20.77 9.67
CA LEU A 293 7.90 20.81 8.77
C LEU A 293 6.94 19.62 9.00
N ARG A 294 7.49 18.42 9.27
CA ARG A 294 6.65 17.26 9.61
C ARG A 294 5.93 17.44 10.95
N ALA A 295 6.59 17.99 11.96
CA ALA A 295 5.96 18.29 13.24
C ALA A 295 4.84 19.32 13.09
N ASP A 296 5.12 20.46 12.44
CA ASP A 296 4.15 21.53 12.17
C ASP A 296 2.96 21.00 11.34
N TYR A 297 3.22 20.12 10.38
CA TYR A 297 2.18 19.47 9.56
C TYR A 297 1.27 18.59 10.40
N ARG A 298 1.84 17.78 11.31
CA ARG A 298 1.08 16.93 12.24
C ARG A 298 0.18 17.77 13.14
N ASP A 299 0.70 18.85 13.73
CA ASP A 299 -0.06 19.74 14.62
C ASP A 299 -1.24 20.38 13.88
N ARG A 300 -1.00 20.92 12.67
CA ARG A 300 -2.04 21.52 11.84
C ARG A 300 -3.12 20.52 11.42
N CYS A 301 -2.75 19.32 11.01
CA CYS A 301 -3.71 18.29 10.62
C CYS A 301 -4.49 17.75 11.81
N THR A 302 -3.86 17.60 12.98
CA THR A 302 -4.54 17.19 14.21
C THR A 302 -5.57 18.22 14.63
N GLY A 303 -5.24 19.51 14.59
CA GLY A 303 -6.19 20.60 14.90
C GLY A 303 -7.37 20.66 13.92
N LEU A 304 -7.18 20.26 12.66
CA LEU A 304 -8.26 20.22 11.67
C LEU A 304 -9.33 19.17 12.00
N LEU A 305 -8.95 18.11 12.71
CA LEU A 305 -9.88 17.04 13.09
C LEU A 305 -10.85 17.43 14.22
N ASP A 306 -10.70 18.61 14.83
CA ASP A 306 -11.66 19.09 15.82
C ASP A 306 -13.08 19.12 15.24
N GLY A 307 -13.96 18.27 15.82
CA GLY A 307 -15.32 18.12 15.35
C GLY A 307 -15.48 17.30 14.04
N LEU A 308 -14.46 16.56 13.64
CA LEU A 308 -14.52 15.56 12.59
C LEU A 308 -14.14 14.17 13.14
N ASP A 309 -14.74 13.15 12.57
CA ASP A 309 -14.44 11.77 12.91
C ASP A 309 -13.50 11.15 11.84
N LEU A 310 -13.70 11.50 10.57
CA LEU A 310 -12.89 11.02 9.44
C LEU A 310 -12.63 12.14 8.41
N LEU A 311 -11.63 11.90 7.58
CA LEU A 311 -11.40 12.60 6.32
C LEU A 311 -11.74 11.71 5.13
N LEU A 312 -12.12 12.32 4.02
CA LEU A 312 -12.38 11.68 2.74
C LEU A 312 -11.67 12.47 1.63
N THR A 313 -10.89 11.74 0.82
CA THR A 313 -10.17 12.32 -0.33
C THR A 313 -10.22 11.36 -1.51
N PRO A 314 -9.88 11.77 -2.74
CA PRO A 314 -9.45 10.81 -3.75
C PRO A 314 -8.22 10.02 -3.23
N THR A 315 -8.12 8.72 -3.56
CA THR A 315 -6.90 7.94 -3.25
C THR A 315 -5.74 8.41 -4.12
N VAL A 316 -5.98 8.56 -5.40
CA VAL A 316 -5.06 9.08 -6.41
C VAL A 316 -5.80 10.06 -7.31
N PRO A 317 -5.13 11.07 -7.88
CA PRO A 317 -5.82 12.10 -8.66
C PRO A 317 -6.19 11.68 -10.09
N PHE A 318 -5.73 10.53 -10.57
CA PHE A 318 -5.95 10.03 -11.93
C PHE A 318 -6.03 8.51 -11.95
N VAL A 319 -6.61 7.96 -13.00
CA VAL A 319 -6.73 6.51 -13.22
C VAL A 319 -5.39 5.89 -13.62
N ALA A 320 -5.32 4.55 -13.66
CA ALA A 320 -4.10 3.82 -14.00
C ALA A 320 -3.48 4.30 -15.31
N PRO A 321 -2.20 4.75 -15.31
CA PRO A 321 -1.50 5.16 -16.52
C PRO A 321 -1.29 3.99 -17.51
N PRO A 322 -0.99 4.26 -18.78
CA PRO A 322 -0.53 3.24 -19.73
C PRO A 322 0.68 2.46 -19.20
N ALA A 323 0.79 1.19 -19.57
CA ALA A 323 1.85 0.31 -19.06
C ALA A 323 3.27 0.72 -19.46
N ASP A 324 3.40 1.52 -20.51
CA ASP A 324 4.65 2.11 -21.03
C ASP A 324 4.94 3.52 -20.52
N ALA A 325 4.08 4.09 -19.66
CA ALA A 325 4.30 5.43 -19.10
C ALA A 325 5.51 5.44 -18.16
N GLU A 326 6.33 6.51 -18.26
CA GLU A 326 7.51 6.70 -17.44
C GLU A 326 7.13 7.11 -15.99
N GLU A 327 7.51 6.31 -15.01
CA GLU A 327 7.09 6.49 -13.60
C GLU A 327 7.44 7.87 -13.06
N LEU A 328 8.61 8.40 -13.39
CA LEU A 328 9.09 9.69 -12.88
C LEU A 328 8.24 10.89 -13.33
N GLU A 329 7.52 10.77 -14.46
CA GLU A 329 6.66 11.84 -14.97
C GLU A 329 5.39 12.02 -14.14
N PHE A 330 4.81 10.91 -13.64
CA PHE A 330 3.54 10.95 -12.90
C PHE A 330 3.68 10.69 -11.39
N ARG A 331 4.83 10.15 -10.91
CA ARG A 331 5.04 9.74 -9.52
C ARG A 331 4.66 10.81 -8.50
N LYS A 332 5.10 12.04 -8.73
CA LYS A 332 4.85 13.16 -7.82
C LYS A 332 3.37 13.51 -7.69
N ARG A 333 2.62 13.42 -8.80
CA ARG A 333 1.17 13.61 -8.77
C ARG A 333 0.50 12.38 -8.16
N GLY A 334 0.97 11.17 -8.46
CA GLY A 334 0.42 9.90 -7.99
C GLY A 334 0.51 9.70 -6.47
N THR A 335 1.55 10.22 -5.81
CA THR A 335 1.71 10.11 -4.34
C THR A 335 1.09 11.28 -3.57
N ARG A 336 0.56 12.29 -4.26
CA ARG A 336 0.13 13.57 -3.66
C ARG A 336 -0.90 13.40 -2.55
N PHE A 337 -1.81 12.46 -2.69
CA PHE A 337 -2.90 12.24 -1.72
C PHE A 337 -2.65 11.08 -0.76
N THR A 338 -1.64 10.27 -1.01
CA THR A 338 -1.31 9.11 -0.17
C THR A 338 -0.15 9.37 0.79
N TYR A 339 0.94 9.99 0.31
CA TYR A 339 2.13 10.29 1.11
C TYR A 339 1.85 11.10 2.39
N PRO A 340 0.95 12.11 2.41
CA PRO A 340 0.62 12.85 3.62
C PRO A 340 0.24 11.97 4.80
N PHE A 341 -0.49 10.89 4.57
CA PHE A 341 -0.96 9.99 5.63
C PHE A 341 0.08 8.97 6.09
N ASN A 342 1.20 8.80 5.36
CA ASN A 342 2.39 8.15 5.90
C ASN A 342 3.17 9.12 6.82
N ALA A 343 3.33 10.38 6.41
CA ALA A 343 3.97 11.40 7.24
C ALA A 343 3.24 11.63 8.58
N LEU A 344 1.91 11.53 8.58
CA LEU A 344 1.06 11.62 9.77
C LEU A 344 1.02 10.31 10.58
N GLY A 345 1.25 9.16 9.95
CA GLY A 345 1.07 7.84 10.56
C GLY A 345 -0.40 7.45 10.77
N TRP A 346 -1.34 8.09 10.07
CA TRP A 346 -2.78 7.89 10.21
C TRP A 346 -3.28 6.73 9.35
N PRO A 347 -4.26 5.92 9.83
CA PRO A 347 -4.85 4.84 9.06
C PRO A 347 -5.59 5.38 7.84
N ALA A 348 -5.50 4.67 6.72
CA ALA A 348 -6.13 5.06 5.46
C ALA A 348 -6.57 3.86 4.64
N LEU A 349 -7.83 3.85 4.23
CA LEU A 349 -8.48 2.83 3.40
C LEU A 349 -8.69 3.35 1.99
N ALA A 350 -8.15 2.67 0.99
CA ALA A 350 -8.48 2.88 -0.42
C ALA A 350 -9.62 1.93 -0.82
N LEU A 351 -10.69 2.49 -1.37
CA LEU A 351 -11.90 1.77 -1.75
C LEU A 351 -12.32 2.14 -3.18
N PRO A 352 -12.53 1.19 -4.10
CA PRO A 352 -13.07 1.49 -5.42
C PRO A 352 -14.45 2.17 -5.32
N CYS A 353 -14.67 3.24 -6.12
CA CYS A 353 -15.92 4.01 -6.09
C CYS A 353 -16.55 4.23 -7.47
N GLY A 354 -16.31 3.33 -8.40
CA GLY A 354 -16.91 3.31 -9.73
C GLY A 354 -15.91 3.59 -10.85
N ALA A 355 -16.39 3.54 -12.10
CA ALA A 355 -15.59 3.78 -13.28
C ALA A 355 -15.41 5.29 -13.55
N ALA A 356 -14.19 5.69 -13.90
CA ALA A 356 -13.81 7.06 -14.24
C ALA A 356 -13.32 7.13 -15.71
N GLU A 357 -12.24 7.90 -15.97
CA GLU A 357 -11.69 8.08 -17.31
C GLU A 357 -11.40 6.73 -17.98
N GLU A 358 -11.76 6.60 -19.22
CA GLU A 358 -11.59 5.39 -20.04
C GLU A 358 -12.23 4.12 -19.45
N GLY A 359 -13.18 4.25 -18.52
CA GLY A 359 -13.81 3.12 -17.83
C GLY A 359 -12.94 2.48 -16.74
N LEU A 360 -11.79 3.10 -16.41
CA LEU A 360 -10.87 2.64 -15.38
C LEU A 360 -11.38 2.99 -13.97
N PRO A 361 -10.97 2.26 -12.91
CA PRO A 361 -11.51 2.47 -11.59
C PRO A 361 -11.06 3.81 -10.98
N ALA A 362 -12.01 4.53 -10.39
CA ALA A 362 -11.73 5.56 -9.38
C ALA A 362 -11.69 4.94 -7.99
N SER A 363 -10.98 5.59 -7.08
CA SER A 363 -10.87 5.15 -5.69
C SER A 363 -10.99 6.32 -4.72
N VAL A 364 -11.88 6.16 -3.74
CA VAL A 364 -12.00 7.06 -2.59
C VAL A 364 -11.10 6.58 -1.47
N GLN A 365 -10.53 7.51 -0.71
CA GLN A 365 -9.73 7.22 0.47
C GLN A 365 -10.45 7.74 1.72
N LEU A 366 -10.69 6.85 2.70
CA LEU A 366 -11.15 7.19 4.04
C LEU A 366 -9.97 7.20 5.00
N ILE A 367 -9.85 8.24 5.82
CA ILE A 367 -8.72 8.43 6.72
C ILE A 367 -9.24 8.79 8.11
N GLY A 368 -8.65 8.22 9.15
CA GLY A 368 -8.89 8.58 10.54
C GLY A 368 -7.63 9.09 11.23
N PRO A 369 -7.75 9.71 12.42
CA PRO A 369 -6.60 9.96 13.27
C PRO A 369 -5.89 8.65 13.66
N ALA A 370 -4.67 8.73 14.17
CA ALA A 370 -3.95 7.56 14.66
C ALA A 370 -4.80 6.79 15.69
N GLY A 371 -4.91 5.47 15.51
CA GLY A 371 -5.74 4.59 16.34
C GLY A 371 -7.20 4.45 15.90
N ALA A 372 -7.65 5.19 14.87
CA ALA A 372 -9.03 5.09 14.36
C ALA A 372 -9.22 3.98 13.29
N ASP A 373 -8.36 2.97 13.28
CA ASP A 373 -8.38 1.88 12.28
C ASP A 373 -9.75 1.19 12.18
N ALA A 374 -10.35 0.89 13.32
CA ALA A 374 -11.67 0.26 13.39
C ALA A 374 -12.78 1.14 12.79
N ALA A 375 -12.77 2.44 13.09
CA ALA A 375 -13.75 3.39 12.58
C ALA A 375 -13.62 3.58 11.06
N VAL A 376 -12.38 3.66 10.54
CA VAL A 376 -12.10 3.76 9.09
C VAL A 376 -12.62 2.53 8.36
N LEU A 377 -12.35 1.33 8.88
CA LEU A 377 -12.79 0.07 8.28
C LEU A 377 -14.31 -0.10 8.37
N ALA A 378 -14.94 0.27 9.50
CA ALA A 378 -16.39 0.21 9.66
C ALA A 378 -17.12 1.15 8.68
N ALA A 379 -16.63 2.40 8.57
CA ALA A 379 -17.14 3.36 7.60
C ALA A 379 -16.96 2.86 6.15
N GLY A 380 -15.78 2.30 5.85
CA GLY A 380 -15.48 1.70 4.55
C GLY A 380 -16.40 0.53 4.19
N ALA A 381 -16.73 -0.33 5.15
CA ALA A 381 -17.64 -1.46 4.94
C ALA A 381 -19.06 -1.00 4.61
N LEU A 382 -19.58 0.00 5.31
CA LEU A 382 -20.89 0.60 5.01
C LEU A 382 -20.86 1.32 3.66
N LEU A 383 -19.84 2.15 3.40
CA LEU A 383 -19.73 2.85 2.13
C LEU A 383 -19.68 1.90 0.95
N ALA A 384 -18.91 0.80 1.05
CA ALA A 384 -18.79 -0.22 -0.01
C ALA A 384 -20.13 -0.88 -0.38
N SER A 385 -21.12 -0.87 0.51
CA SER A 385 -22.45 -1.40 0.25
C SER A 385 -23.37 -0.42 -0.50
N LEU A 386 -22.97 0.84 -0.65
CA LEU A 386 -23.77 1.94 -1.20
C LEU A 386 -23.24 2.46 -2.55
N ILE A 387 -22.00 2.09 -2.94
CA ILE A 387 -21.33 2.59 -4.16
C ILE A 387 -20.95 1.49 -5.14
#